data_2c3ab4b4ce995785d5bd195875e8860c
#
_entry.id   2c3ab4b4ce995785d5bd195875e8860c
#
_cell.length_a   1.000
_cell.length_b   1.000
_cell.length_c   1.000
_cell.angle_alpha   90.00
_cell.angle_beta   90.00
_cell.angle_gamma   90.00
#
_symmetry.space_group_name_H-M   'P 1'
#
loop_
_entity.id
_entity.type
_entity.pdbx_description
1 polymer ?
#
loop_
_entity_poly.entity_id
_entity_poly.type
_entity_poly.pdbx_seq_one_letter_code
_entity_poly.pdbx_strand_id
1 'polypeptide(L)'
;IIALHKLGAVVIPATHLLTKKDIVYRANAADIKMIVCAGEEVITQHIIDSLPDSPSIKSVVSVGPEIPEGFEDFHKGLENAAPFVRPEHPNSNDDISLMYFTSGTTGNPKMVAHDFTYPLGHIVTGSFWHNLHKDSLHLTIADTGWGKAVWGKLYGQWIAGATVFVYDHEKFTPADMLQMIQDYRITSLCAPPTIFRFLIREDLTKYDLSSLQYCTIAGEALNP
;
A
#
# COMPACT_ATOMS: atom_id res chain seq x y z
N ILE A 1 3.41 -7.47 2.71
CA ILE A 1 2.06 -7.88 3.16
C ILE A 1 1.93 -9.39 3.09
N ILE A 2 1.97 -10.03 1.92
CA ILE A 2 1.73 -11.48 1.75
C ILE A 2 2.68 -12.34 2.59
N ALA A 3 3.96 -11.96 2.71
CA ALA A 3 4.91 -12.66 3.57
C ALA A 3 4.48 -12.64 5.04
N LEU A 4 4.01 -11.49 5.52
CA LEU A 4 3.51 -11.34 6.89
C LEU A 4 2.22 -12.15 7.12
N HIS A 5 1.33 -12.20 6.13
CA HIS A 5 0.17 -13.09 6.20
C HIS A 5 0.55 -14.57 6.33
N LYS A 6 1.59 -15.03 5.59
CA LYS A 6 2.11 -16.40 5.74
C LYS A 6 2.67 -16.68 7.13
N LEU A 7 3.22 -15.68 7.80
CA LEU A 7 3.73 -15.76 9.16
C LEU A 7 2.65 -15.62 10.25
N GLY A 8 1.42 -15.28 9.89
CA GLY A 8 0.36 -14.99 10.84
C GLY A 8 0.50 -13.65 11.56
N ALA A 9 1.32 -12.76 11.02
CA ALA A 9 1.49 -11.43 11.57
C ALA A 9 0.41 -10.47 11.07
N VAL A 10 -0.12 -9.62 11.96
CA VAL A 10 -1.04 -8.54 11.59
C VAL A 10 -0.26 -7.44 10.89
N VAL A 11 -0.66 -7.12 9.66
CA VAL A 11 -0.03 -6.06 8.86
C VAL A 11 -0.72 -4.73 9.12
N ILE A 12 0.08 -3.68 9.33
CA ILE A 12 -0.44 -2.30 9.49
C ILE A 12 0.25 -1.42 8.45
N PRO A 13 -0.33 -1.26 7.24
CA PRO A 13 0.21 -0.36 6.25
C PRO A 13 0.22 1.07 6.75
N ALA A 14 1.31 1.79 6.50
CA ALA A 14 1.49 3.16 6.94
C ALA A 14 2.15 4.00 5.85
N THR A 15 1.73 5.25 5.73
CA THR A 15 2.36 6.21 4.82
C THR A 15 3.73 6.64 5.33
N HIS A 16 4.64 6.95 4.42
CA HIS A 16 5.95 7.54 4.74
C HIS A 16 5.85 8.94 5.37
N LEU A 17 4.67 9.57 5.33
CA LEU A 17 4.43 10.91 5.87
C LEU A 17 4.14 10.93 7.39
N LEU A 18 4.22 9.78 8.07
CA LEU A 18 3.97 9.72 9.51
C LEU A 18 5.06 10.48 10.27
N THR A 19 4.61 11.38 11.16
CA THR A 19 5.49 12.09 12.11
C THR A 19 5.76 11.24 13.35
N LYS A 20 6.75 11.66 14.19
CA LYS A 20 6.98 11.06 15.51
C LYS A 20 5.68 10.81 16.29
N LYS A 21 4.82 11.82 16.40
CA LYS A 21 3.55 11.73 17.14
C LYS A 21 2.62 10.64 16.60
N ASP A 22 2.56 10.53 15.28
CA ASP A 22 1.72 9.55 14.61
C ASP A 22 2.23 8.13 14.86
N ILE A 23 3.55 7.93 14.82
CA ILE A 23 4.19 6.64 15.06
C ILE A 23 3.96 6.20 16.50
N VAL A 24 4.24 7.08 17.48
CA VAL A 24 4.02 6.80 18.92
C VAL A 24 2.57 6.40 19.19
N TYR A 25 1.61 7.15 18.64
CA TYR A 25 0.20 6.83 18.83
C TYR A 25 -0.14 5.44 18.29
N ARG A 26 0.26 5.14 17.05
CA ARG A 26 -0.06 3.86 16.41
C ARG A 26 0.65 2.68 17.09
N ALA A 27 1.91 2.87 17.45
CA ALA A 27 2.70 1.85 18.13
C ALA A 27 2.06 1.42 19.46
N ASN A 28 1.65 2.39 20.27
CA ASN A 28 1.04 2.12 21.57
C ASN A 28 -0.41 1.62 21.45
N ALA A 29 -1.19 2.16 20.49
CA ALA A 29 -2.58 1.74 20.31
C ALA A 29 -2.73 0.32 19.77
N ALA A 30 -1.82 -0.11 18.87
CA ALA A 30 -1.86 -1.42 18.24
C ALA A 30 -0.80 -2.41 18.78
N ASP A 31 -0.06 -2.04 19.82
CA ASP A 31 0.99 -2.86 20.42
C ASP A 31 2.02 -3.36 19.36
N ILE A 32 2.43 -2.46 18.46
CA ILE A 32 3.30 -2.79 17.31
C ILE A 32 4.64 -3.32 17.80
N LYS A 33 5.08 -4.45 17.25
CA LYS A 33 6.34 -5.12 17.63
C LYS A 33 7.49 -4.82 16.68
N MET A 34 7.19 -4.56 15.39
CA MET A 34 8.21 -4.33 14.37
C MET A 34 7.76 -3.21 13.43
N ILE A 35 8.70 -2.38 13.03
CA ILE A 35 8.52 -1.42 11.95
C ILE A 35 9.43 -1.82 10.79
N VAL A 36 8.89 -1.83 9.57
CA VAL A 36 9.66 -1.92 8.33
C VAL A 36 9.46 -0.62 7.58
N CYS A 37 10.52 0.10 7.30
CA CYS A 37 10.47 1.43 6.71
C CYS A 37 11.37 1.57 5.48
N ALA A 38 11.11 2.59 4.66
CA ALA A 38 12.07 3.03 3.67
C ALA A 38 13.31 3.65 4.37
N GLY A 39 14.50 3.34 3.85
CA GLY A 39 15.77 3.87 4.34
C GLY A 39 16.04 5.28 3.86
N GLU A 40 15.20 6.22 4.25
CA GLU A 40 15.31 7.65 3.96
C GLU A 40 15.47 8.42 5.27
N GLU A 41 16.38 9.39 5.32
CA GLU A 41 16.76 10.12 6.53
C GLU A 41 15.57 10.69 7.30
N VAL A 42 14.62 11.32 6.60
CA VAL A 42 13.44 11.92 7.25
C VAL A 42 12.56 10.87 7.92
N ILE A 43 12.37 9.72 7.26
CA ILE A 43 11.53 8.62 7.77
C ILE A 43 12.21 7.96 8.96
N THR A 44 13.48 7.60 8.81
CA THR A 44 14.25 6.93 9.86
C THR A 44 14.41 7.80 11.09
N GLN A 45 14.59 9.12 10.92
CA GLN A 45 14.67 10.05 12.05
C GLN A 45 13.36 10.13 12.84
N HIS A 46 12.21 10.21 12.18
CA HIS A 46 10.91 10.15 12.87
C HIS A 46 10.71 8.87 13.68
N ILE A 47 11.20 7.74 13.14
CA ILE A 47 11.14 6.46 13.85
C ILE A 47 12.08 6.49 15.06
N ILE A 48 13.35 6.87 14.90
CA ILE A 48 14.33 6.99 16.00
C ILE A 48 13.75 7.84 17.14
N ASP A 49 13.22 9.01 16.82
CA ASP A 49 12.63 9.92 17.79
C ASP A 49 11.40 9.33 18.51
N SER A 50 10.72 8.37 17.89
CA SER A 50 9.53 7.72 18.44
C SER A 50 9.82 6.57 19.38
N LEU A 51 10.98 5.89 19.24
CA LEU A 51 11.31 4.68 19.99
C LEU A 51 11.25 4.84 21.52
N PRO A 52 11.76 5.94 22.13
CA PRO A 52 11.68 6.11 23.58
C PRO A 52 10.24 6.11 24.12
N ASP A 53 9.29 6.56 23.31
CA ASP A 53 7.87 6.68 23.68
C ASP A 53 7.03 5.47 23.16
N SER A 54 7.67 4.45 22.57
CA SER A 54 7.03 3.29 21.92
C SER A 54 7.62 1.96 22.40
N PRO A 55 7.45 1.59 23.68
CA PRO A 55 8.15 0.47 24.31
C PRO A 55 7.77 -0.92 23.76
N SER A 56 6.67 -1.00 23.01
CA SER A 56 6.22 -2.23 22.35
C SER A 56 7.09 -2.62 21.15
N ILE A 57 7.76 -1.66 20.49
CA ILE A 57 8.60 -1.90 19.33
C ILE A 57 9.88 -2.63 19.77
N LYS A 58 10.16 -3.77 19.16
CA LYS A 58 11.32 -4.64 19.47
C LYS A 58 12.34 -4.66 18.33
N SER A 59 11.92 -4.37 17.11
CA SER A 59 12.77 -4.42 15.92
C SER A 59 12.34 -3.33 14.94
N VAL A 60 13.33 -2.71 14.29
CA VAL A 60 13.13 -1.80 13.17
C VAL A 60 14.00 -2.27 12.02
N VAL A 61 13.39 -2.42 10.86
CA VAL A 61 14.04 -2.91 9.64
C VAL A 61 14.02 -1.79 8.59
N SER A 62 15.15 -1.44 8.04
CA SER A 62 15.29 -0.46 6.96
C SER A 62 15.41 -1.13 5.61
N VAL A 63 14.66 -0.61 4.63
CA VAL A 63 14.69 -1.02 3.23
C VAL A 63 15.24 0.17 2.42
N GLY A 64 16.48 0.08 2.00
CA GLY A 64 17.06 1.15 1.18
C GLY A 64 18.52 1.45 1.56
N PRO A 65 19.05 2.59 1.07
CA PRO A 65 20.49 2.87 1.20
C PRO A 65 20.90 3.19 2.63
N GLU A 66 20.01 3.73 3.45
CA GLU A 66 20.34 4.13 4.82
C GLU A 66 19.90 3.09 5.84
N ILE A 67 20.86 2.60 6.61
CA ILE A 67 20.64 1.67 7.72
C ILE A 67 21.17 2.35 8.98
N PRO A 68 20.35 3.09 9.73
CA PRO A 68 20.77 3.72 10.97
C PRO A 68 21.23 2.71 12.01
N GLU A 69 22.03 3.17 12.96
CA GLU A 69 22.46 2.33 14.09
C GLU A 69 21.25 1.78 14.86
N GLY A 70 21.24 0.50 15.14
CA GLY A 70 20.15 -0.21 15.80
C GLY A 70 19.04 -0.68 14.88
N PHE A 71 19.11 -0.38 13.57
CA PHE A 71 18.17 -0.90 12.57
C PHE A 71 18.74 -2.15 11.91
N GLU A 72 17.86 -3.06 11.54
CA GLU A 72 18.21 -4.25 10.75
C GLU A 72 18.15 -3.91 9.25
N ASP A 73 19.08 -4.46 8.47
CA ASP A 73 19.13 -4.32 7.03
C ASP A 73 18.22 -5.39 6.38
N PHE A 74 17.18 -4.94 5.69
CA PHE A 74 16.22 -5.83 5.03
C PHE A 74 16.87 -6.75 3.99
N HIS A 75 17.79 -6.25 3.19
CA HIS A 75 18.43 -7.03 2.13
C HIS A 75 19.37 -8.10 2.69
N LYS A 76 20.18 -7.75 3.69
CA LYS A 76 20.99 -8.73 4.41
C LYS A 76 20.13 -9.77 5.14
N GLY A 77 18.99 -9.34 5.68
CA GLY A 77 18.03 -10.25 6.29
C GLY A 77 17.50 -11.27 5.28
N LEU A 78 17.15 -10.82 4.06
CA LEU A 78 16.69 -11.72 3.00
C LEU A 78 17.76 -12.71 2.54
N GLU A 79 19.01 -12.25 2.36
CA GLU A 79 20.13 -13.10 1.94
C GLU A 79 20.41 -14.23 2.93
N ASN A 80 20.22 -13.97 4.21
CA ASN A 80 20.48 -14.93 5.29
C ASN A 80 19.22 -15.68 5.77
N ALA A 81 18.06 -15.42 5.17
CA ALA A 81 16.81 -16.01 5.60
C ALA A 81 16.77 -17.52 5.28
N ALA A 82 16.35 -18.31 6.26
CA ALA A 82 16.02 -19.71 6.03
C ALA A 82 14.78 -19.84 5.14
N PRO A 83 14.64 -20.94 4.39
CA PRO A 83 13.42 -21.22 3.64
C PRO A 83 12.18 -21.18 4.55
N PHE A 84 11.09 -20.60 4.02
CA PHE A 84 9.85 -20.56 4.79
C PHE A 84 9.31 -21.97 5.06
N VAL A 85 9.06 -22.27 6.33
CA VAL A 85 8.39 -23.48 6.75
C VAL A 85 6.98 -23.13 7.21
N ARG A 86 5.98 -23.76 6.58
CA ARG A 86 4.58 -23.51 6.97
C ARG A 86 4.34 -23.98 8.41
N PRO A 87 3.71 -23.16 9.26
CA PRO A 87 3.36 -23.56 10.62
C PRO A 87 2.47 -24.81 10.63
N GLU A 88 2.63 -25.66 11.63
CA GLU A 88 1.78 -26.84 11.85
C GLU A 88 0.31 -26.44 12.06
N HIS A 89 0.09 -25.34 12.78
CA HIS A 89 -1.21 -24.73 12.98
C HIS A 89 -1.29 -23.42 12.17
N PRO A 90 -1.84 -23.47 10.93
CA PRO A 90 -2.01 -22.27 10.13
C PRO A 90 -3.09 -21.37 10.73
N ASN A 91 -3.06 -20.09 10.32
CA ASN A 91 -4.06 -19.11 10.74
C ASN A 91 -5.48 -19.56 10.39
N SER A 92 -6.41 -19.22 11.28
CA SER A 92 -7.85 -19.31 11.05
C SER A 92 -8.33 -18.19 10.11
N ASN A 93 -9.48 -18.38 9.50
CA ASN A 93 -10.15 -17.31 8.73
C ASN A 93 -10.55 -16.13 9.63
N ASP A 94 -10.80 -16.38 10.91
CA ASP A 94 -11.26 -15.37 11.88
C ASP A 94 -10.09 -14.61 12.53
N ASP A 95 -8.83 -15.03 12.29
CA ASP A 95 -7.66 -14.31 12.79
C ASP A 95 -7.50 -12.97 12.08
N ILE A 96 -7.10 -11.94 12.82
CA ILE A 96 -6.80 -10.63 12.25
C ILE A 96 -5.54 -10.73 11.38
N SER A 97 -5.66 -10.34 10.12
CA SER A 97 -4.56 -10.34 9.15
C SER A 97 -4.05 -8.95 8.81
N LEU A 98 -4.92 -7.96 8.89
CA LEU A 98 -4.66 -6.61 8.40
C LEU A 98 -5.39 -5.60 9.30
N MET A 99 -4.73 -4.47 9.56
CA MET A 99 -5.32 -3.38 10.33
C MET A 99 -4.99 -2.04 9.70
N TYR A 100 -5.96 -1.15 9.64
CA TYR A 100 -5.76 0.23 9.18
C TYR A 100 -6.05 1.22 10.28
N PHE A 101 -5.32 2.33 10.26
CA PHE A 101 -5.68 3.54 10.99
C PHE A 101 -6.42 4.49 10.04
N THR A 102 -7.68 4.74 10.34
CA THR A 102 -8.54 5.62 9.53
C THR A 102 -8.74 6.96 10.22
N SER A 103 -8.99 8.02 9.45
CA SER A 103 -9.33 9.34 10.00
C SER A 103 -10.60 9.24 10.84
N GLY A 104 -10.48 9.43 12.15
CA GLY A 104 -11.63 9.51 13.05
C GLY A 104 -12.30 10.88 12.99
N THR A 105 -13.60 10.94 13.20
CA THR A 105 -14.36 12.19 13.31
C THR A 105 -14.08 12.95 14.61
N THR A 106 -13.43 12.33 15.58
CA THR A 106 -13.30 12.81 16.98
C THR A 106 -11.85 12.87 17.48
N GLY A 107 -10.84 13.12 16.63
CA GLY A 107 -9.47 13.29 17.07
C GLY A 107 -8.51 12.21 16.54
N ASN A 108 -8.06 11.27 17.39
CA ASN A 108 -7.07 10.26 16.99
C ASN A 108 -7.61 9.26 15.95
N PRO A 109 -6.76 8.73 15.05
CA PRO A 109 -7.15 7.71 14.10
C PRO A 109 -7.75 6.48 14.78
N LYS A 110 -8.79 5.90 14.18
CA LYS A 110 -9.41 4.66 14.67
C LYS A 110 -8.77 3.45 13.99
N MET A 111 -8.61 2.38 14.74
CA MET A 111 -8.18 1.08 14.21
C MET A 111 -9.36 0.33 13.61
N VAL A 112 -9.17 -0.16 12.38
CA VAL A 112 -10.12 -1.03 11.68
C VAL A 112 -9.40 -2.32 11.35
N ALA A 113 -9.85 -3.41 11.95
CA ALA A 113 -9.25 -4.73 11.75
C ALA A 113 -10.01 -5.51 10.68
N HIS A 114 -9.26 -6.32 9.92
CA HIS A 114 -9.77 -7.23 8.91
C HIS A 114 -9.16 -8.62 9.13
N ASP A 115 -9.96 -9.63 8.98
CA ASP A 115 -9.57 -11.04 9.08
C ASP A 115 -9.01 -11.60 7.77
N PHE A 116 -8.69 -12.90 7.73
CA PHE A 116 -8.16 -13.56 6.55
C PHE A 116 -9.19 -13.75 5.43
N THR A 117 -10.48 -13.46 5.65
CA THR A 117 -11.51 -13.47 4.60
C THR A 117 -11.59 -12.16 3.81
N TYR A 118 -10.99 -11.08 4.33
CA TYR A 118 -10.99 -9.77 3.70
C TYR A 118 -10.55 -9.78 2.21
N PRO A 119 -9.49 -10.51 1.81
CA PRO A 119 -9.11 -10.59 0.40
C PRO A 119 -10.21 -11.13 -0.52
N LEU A 120 -11.05 -12.04 -0.03
CA LEU A 120 -12.15 -12.65 -0.81
C LEU A 120 -13.23 -11.61 -1.16
N GLY A 121 -13.48 -10.64 -0.28
CA GLY A 121 -14.39 -9.53 -0.55
C GLY A 121 -13.96 -8.70 -1.77
N HIS A 122 -12.67 -8.70 -2.09
CA HIS A 122 -12.12 -7.97 -3.23
C HIS A 122 -12.27 -8.69 -4.58
N ILE A 123 -12.83 -9.89 -4.63
CA ILE A 123 -13.30 -10.51 -5.87
C ILE A 123 -14.29 -9.56 -6.56
N VAL A 124 -15.23 -9.00 -5.79
CA VAL A 124 -16.24 -8.08 -6.32
C VAL A 124 -15.59 -6.78 -6.84
N THR A 125 -14.71 -6.17 -6.05
CA THR A 125 -14.05 -4.92 -6.46
C THR A 125 -13.08 -5.13 -7.63
N GLY A 126 -12.32 -6.20 -7.65
CA GLY A 126 -11.37 -6.49 -8.73
C GLY A 126 -12.09 -6.85 -10.03
N SER A 127 -12.93 -7.88 -10.00
CA SER A 127 -13.52 -8.43 -11.23
C SER A 127 -14.69 -7.62 -11.77
N PHE A 128 -15.51 -6.99 -10.89
CA PHE A 128 -16.75 -6.34 -11.33
C PHE A 128 -16.66 -4.81 -11.28
N TRP A 129 -16.02 -4.20 -10.29
CA TRP A 129 -15.92 -2.75 -10.23
C TRP A 129 -14.73 -2.22 -11.04
N HIS A 130 -13.54 -2.80 -10.88
CA HIS A 130 -12.39 -2.48 -11.73
C HIS A 130 -12.46 -3.13 -13.11
N ASN A 131 -13.39 -4.08 -13.32
CA ASN A 131 -13.58 -4.87 -14.54
C ASN A 131 -12.29 -5.55 -15.02
N LEU A 132 -11.57 -6.18 -14.07
CA LEU A 132 -10.27 -6.78 -14.33
C LEU A 132 -10.39 -8.26 -14.73
N HIS A 133 -9.48 -8.66 -15.59
CA HIS A 133 -9.29 -10.05 -16.05
C HIS A 133 -7.79 -10.30 -16.30
N LYS A 134 -7.45 -11.54 -16.66
CA LYS A 134 -6.05 -12.00 -16.84
C LYS A 134 -5.20 -11.17 -17.80
N ASP A 135 -5.82 -10.50 -18.77
CA ASP A 135 -5.11 -9.69 -19.78
C ASP A 135 -5.07 -8.21 -19.41
N SER A 136 -5.58 -7.84 -18.23
CA SER A 136 -5.55 -6.45 -17.75
C SER A 136 -4.19 -6.07 -17.20
N LEU A 137 -3.72 -4.87 -17.56
CA LEU A 137 -2.62 -4.17 -16.89
C LEU A 137 -3.24 -3.00 -16.12
N HIS A 138 -3.28 -3.14 -14.80
CA HIS A 138 -3.98 -2.22 -13.90
C HIS A 138 -3.04 -1.29 -13.15
N LEU A 139 -3.34 -0.01 -13.17
CA LEU A 139 -2.68 1.03 -12.37
C LEU A 139 -3.68 1.62 -11.38
N THR A 140 -3.35 1.57 -10.10
CA THR A 140 -4.04 2.35 -9.06
C THR A 140 -3.13 3.43 -8.51
N ILE A 141 -3.58 4.67 -8.54
CA ILE A 141 -2.89 5.79 -7.92
C ILE A 141 -3.33 5.89 -6.46
N ALA A 142 -2.46 5.46 -5.57
CA ALA A 142 -2.66 5.53 -4.12
C ALA A 142 -1.31 5.38 -3.40
N ASP A 143 -1.16 6.11 -2.30
CA ASP A 143 -0.09 5.89 -1.32
C ASP A 143 -0.24 4.49 -0.71
N THR A 144 0.88 3.77 -0.59
CA THR A 144 0.92 2.37 -0.13
C THR A 144 0.51 2.19 1.33
N GLY A 145 0.51 3.25 2.12
CA GLY A 145 0.02 3.26 3.50
C GLY A 145 -1.50 3.36 3.65
N TRP A 146 -2.23 3.57 2.54
CA TRP A 146 -3.69 3.66 2.58
C TRP A 146 -4.36 2.36 2.15
N GLY A 147 -5.53 2.09 2.71
CA GLY A 147 -6.34 0.92 2.35
C GLY A 147 -6.55 0.78 0.85
N LYS A 148 -6.74 1.90 0.13
CA LYS A 148 -6.87 1.93 -1.32
C LYS A 148 -5.73 1.21 -2.06
N ALA A 149 -4.50 1.28 -1.55
CA ALA A 149 -3.38 0.59 -2.20
C ALA A 149 -3.52 -0.94 -2.09
N VAL A 150 -3.99 -1.45 -0.97
CA VAL A 150 -4.10 -2.90 -0.77
C VAL A 150 -5.25 -3.49 -1.58
N TRP A 151 -6.43 -2.88 -1.55
CA TRP A 151 -7.56 -3.35 -2.35
C TRP A 151 -7.49 -2.92 -3.83
N GLY A 152 -6.74 -1.87 -4.16
CA GLY A 152 -6.56 -1.39 -5.53
C GLY A 152 -5.32 -1.94 -6.25
N LYS A 153 -4.36 -2.55 -5.55
CA LYS A 153 -3.11 -3.04 -6.14
C LYS A 153 -2.75 -4.48 -5.77
N LEU A 154 -3.51 -5.15 -4.92
CA LEU A 154 -3.07 -6.43 -4.38
C LEU A 154 -4.13 -7.53 -4.54
N TYR A 155 -5.13 -7.54 -3.67
CA TYR A 155 -6.00 -8.70 -3.55
C TYR A 155 -6.89 -8.93 -4.77
N GLY A 156 -7.77 -8.00 -5.08
CA GLY A 156 -8.73 -8.14 -6.18
C GLY A 156 -8.05 -8.31 -7.53
N GLN A 157 -6.98 -7.58 -7.77
CA GLN A 157 -6.20 -7.62 -9.00
C GLN A 157 -5.56 -9.00 -9.22
N TRP A 158 -4.93 -9.55 -8.20
CA TRP A 158 -4.29 -10.87 -8.29
C TRP A 158 -5.31 -12.01 -8.34
N ILE A 159 -6.42 -11.89 -7.62
CA ILE A 159 -7.52 -12.88 -7.72
C ILE A 159 -8.12 -12.88 -9.13
N ALA A 160 -8.27 -11.71 -9.76
CA ALA A 160 -8.72 -11.59 -11.15
C ALA A 160 -7.66 -12.05 -12.18
N GLY A 161 -6.42 -12.33 -11.75
CA GLY A 161 -5.32 -12.69 -12.62
C GLY A 161 -4.71 -11.51 -13.38
N ALA A 162 -5.04 -10.28 -13.00
CA ALA A 162 -4.54 -9.07 -13.65
C ALA A 162 -3.09 -8.78 -13.26
N THR A 163 -2.35 -8.19 -14.19
CA THR A 163 -1.03 -7.62 -13.93
C THR A 163 -1.20 -6.26 -13.25
N VAL A 164 -0.45 -6.03 -12.16
CA VAL A 164 -0.43 -4.76 -11.44
C VAL A 164 0.76 -3.94 -11.90
N PHE A 165 0.51 -2.74 -12.43
CA PHE A 165 1.55 -1.79 -12.74
C PHE A 165 1.93 -1.01 -11.48
N VAL A 166 3.21 -0.98 -11.15
CA VAL A 166 3.77 -0.25 -10.01
C VAL A 166 4.69 0.85 -10.54
N TYR A 167 4.45 2.05 -10.09
CA TYR A 167 5.25 3.21 -10.45
C TYR A 167 5.63 3.98 -9.19
N ASP A 168 6.91 4.16 -9.02
CA ASP A 168 7.49 4.96 -7.95
C ASP A 168 7.83 6.35 -8.49
N HIS A 169 7.32 7.39 -7.85
CA HIS A 169 7.55 8.79 -8.24
C HIS A 169 7.49 9.70 -7.02
N GLU A 170 8.41 10.62 -6.95
CA GLU A 170 8.42 11.64 -5.88
C GLU A 170 7.31 12.67 -6.05
N LYS A 171 7.02 13.06 -7.29
CA LYS A 171 6.03 14.08 -7.63
C LYS A 171 5.14 13.63 -8.77
N PHE A 172 3.84 13.76 -8.59
CA PHE A 172 2.87 13.52 -9.66
C PHE A 172 2.98 14.59 -10.74
N THR A 173 3.15 14.14 -11.99
CA THR A 173 3.13 14.96 -13.21
C THR A 173 2.12 14.38 -14.18
N PRO A 174 1.07 15.14 -14.58
CA PRO A 174 0.03 14.61 -15.49
C PRO A 174 0.57 14.13 -16.83
N ALA A 175 1.53 14.87 -17.41
CA ALA A 175 2.16 14.50 -18.68
C ALA A 175 2.91 13.17 -18.60
N ASP A 176 3.69 12.94 -17.54
CA ASP A 176 4.42 11.68 -17.34
C ASP A 176 3.45 10.51 -17.15
N MET A 177 2.34 10.73 -16.45
CA MET A 177 1.30 9.72 -16.27
C MET A 177 0.66 9.33 -17.60
N LEU A 178 0.31 10.29 -18.45
CA LEU A 178 -0.26 10.04 -19.78
C LEU A 178 0.75 9.32 -20.69
N GLN A 179 2.02 9.74 -20.64
CA GLN A 179 3.10 9.07 -21.37
C GLN A 179 3.25 7.61 -20.92
N MET A 180 3.19 7.37 -19.62
CA MET A 180 3.30 6.03 -19.04
C MET A 180 2.12 5.13 -19.44
N ILE A 181 0.87 5.68 -19.46
CA ILE A 181 -0.29 4.95 -19.93
C ILE A 181 -0.09 4.50 -21.39
N GLN A 182 0.43 5.37 -22.24
CA GLN A 182 0.77 5.07 -23.62
C GLN A 182 1.86 4.02 -23.73
N ASP A 183 3.02 4.26 -23.11
CA ASP A 183 4.25 3.47 -23.32
C ASP A 183 4.10 2.04 -22.80
N TYR A 184 3.42 1.87 -21.67
CA TYR A 184 3.18 0.56 -21.08
C TYR A 184 1.82 -0.05 -21.48
N ARG A 185 1.03 0.66 -22.28
CA ARG A 185 -0.28 0.20 -22.73
C ARG A 185 -1.19 -0.22 -21.57
N ILE A 186 -1.27 0.64 -20.56
CA ILE A 186 -2.12 0.41 -19.39
C ILE A 186 -3.58 0.30 -19.82
N THR A 187 -4.27 -0.74 -19.37
CA THR A 187 -5.64 -1.05 -19.80
C THR A 187 -6.69 -0.57 -18.82
N SER A 188 -6.33 -0.41 -17.54
CA SER A 188 -7.26 0.00 -16.48
C SER A 188 -6.58 0.94 -15.49
N LEU A 189 -7.27 2.04 -15.15
CA LEU A 189 -6.79 3.06 -14.22
C LEU A 189 -7.79 3.27 -13.08
N CYS A 190 -7.29 3.22 -11.83
CA CYS A 190 -8.03 3.69 -10.67
C CYS A 190 -7.33 4.90 -10.05
N ALA A 191 -8.00 6.02 -9.99
CA ALA A 191 -7.44 7.25 -9.43
C ALA A 191 -8.51 8.07 -8.68
N PRO A 192 -8.11 8.99 -7.77
CA PRO A 192 -9.04 9.97 -7.23
C PRO A 192 -9.47 10.98 -8.31
N PRO A 193 -10.66 11.60 -8.17
CA PRO A 193 -11.15 12.63 -9.07
C PRO A 193 -10.15 13.74 -9.36
N THR A 194 -9.38 14.16 -8.37
CA THR A 194 -8.34 15.17 -8.50
C THR A 194 -7.31 14.82 -9.57
N ILE A 195 -6.89 13.57 -9.65
CA ILE A 195 -5.96 13.10 -10.69
C ILE A 195 -6.59 13.25 -12.08
N PHE A 196 -7.83 12.79 -12.27
CA PHE A 196 -8.51 12.95 -13.55
C PHE A 196 -8.68 14.43 -13.96
N ARG A 197 -8.94 15.33 -12.98
CA ARG A 197 -8.99 16.78 -13.24
C ARG A 197 -7.66 17.35 -13.73
N PHE A 198 -6.53 16.78 -13.29
CA PHE A 198 -5.22 17.17 -13.82
C PHE A 198 -5.00 16.59 -15.21
N LEU A 199 -5.31 15.31 -15.43
CA LEU A 199 -5.10 14.65 -16.72
C LEU A 199 -5.89 15.33 -17.86
N ILE A 200 -7.15 15.70 -17.63
CA ILE A 200 -7.98 16.34 -18.66
C ILE A 200 -7.59 17.79 -19.00
N ARG A 201 -6.66 18.39 -18.24
CA ARG A 201 -6.11 19.71 -18.59
C ARG A 201 -4.95 19.62 -19.58
N GLU A 202 -4.39 18.43 -19.76
CA GLU A 202 -3.38 18.18 -20.76
C GLU A 202 -4.01 18.05 -22.15
N ASP A 203 -3.22 18.26 -23.18
CA ASP A 203 -3.65 17.99 -24.57
C ASP A 203 -3.59 16.49 -24.83
N LEU A 204 -4.72 15.81 -24.58
CA LEU A 204 -4.84 14.36 -24.72
C LEU A 204 -4.58 13.86 -26.14
N THR A 205 -4.67 14.73 -27.16
CA THR A 205 -4.42 14.34 -28.55
C THR A 205 -2.95 14.00 -28.85
N LYS A 206 -2.05 14.35 -27.93
CA LYS A 206 -0.62 14.04 -28.01
C LYS A 206 -0.26 12.62 -27.58
N TYR A 207 -1.21 11.89 -27.01
CA TYR A 207 -0.96 10.58 -26.41
C TYR A 207 -1.85 9.50 -27.03
N ASP A 208 -1.30 8.32 -27.28
CA ASP A 208 -2.08 7.15 -27.66
C ASP A 208 -2.66 6.47 -26.41
N LEU A 209 -3.87 6.84 -26.05
CA LEU A 209 -4.61 6.28 -24.91
C LEU A 209 -5.53 5.12 -25.32
N SER A 210 -5.40 4.57 -26.53
CA SER A 210 -6.29 3.53 -27.06
C SER A 210 -6.26 2.21 -26.26
N SER A 211 -5.21 2.00 -25.47
CA SER A 211 -5.12 0.84 -24.56
C SER A 211 -6.00 0.97 -23.33
N LEU A 212 -6.31 2.20 -22.89
CA LEU A 212 -7.07 2.46 -21.66
C LEU A 212 -8.55 2.18 -21.87
N GLN A 213 -9.02 1.03 -21.40
CA GLN A 213 -10.38 0.53 -21.61
C GLN A 213 -11.32 0.89 -20.48
N TYR A 214 -10.79 1.03 -19.24
CA TYR A 214 -11.62 1.20 -18.06
C TYR A 214 -10.99 2.11 -17.03
N CYS A 215 -11.80 3.05 -16.50
CA CYS A 215 -11.40 3.95 -15.43
C CYS A 215 -12.36 3.84 -14.25
N THR A 216 -11.80 3.76 -13.04
CA THR A 216 -12.56 3.81 -11.80
C THR A 216 -12.11 4.97 -10.92
N ILE A 217 -13.02 5.51 -10.13
CA ILE A 217 -12.79 6.67 -9.28
C ILE A 217 -13.01 6.28 -7.83
N ALA A 218 -12.02 6.56 -6.97
CA ALA A 218 -12.13 6.33 -5.54
C ALA A 218 -11.21 7.24 -4.72
N GLY A 219 -11.60 7.47 -3.47
CA GLY A 219 -10.82 8.25 -2.50
C GLY A 219 -11.35 9.64 -2.23
N GLU A 220 -12.12 10.20 -3.16
CA GLU A 220 -12.78 11.51 -3.04
C GLU A 220 -14.18 11.45 -3.66
N ALA A 221 -15.06 12.36 -3.26
CA ALA A 221 -16.34 12.52 -3.93
C ALA A 221 -16.14 13.07 -5.34
N LEU A 222 -16.84 12.50 -6.31
CA LEU A 222 -16.93 13.07 -7.64
C LEU A 222 -18.00 14.16 -7.62
N ASN A 223 -17.56 15.39 -7.54
CA ASN A 223 -18.47 16.54 -7.71
C ASN A 223 -18.73 16.78 -9.21
N PRO A 224 -19.92 17.25 -9.56
CA PRO A 224 -20.28 17.60 -10.93
C PRO A 224 -19.35 18.65 -11.52
#